data_60a5f50ad71f6035aaf7093bb4fbde24
#
_entry.id   60a5f50ad71f6035aaf7093bb4fbde24
#
_cell.length_a   1.000
_cell.length_b   1.000
_cell.length_c   1.000
_cell.angle_alpha   90.00
_cell.angle_beta   90.00
_cell.angle_gamma   90.00
#
_symmetry.space_group_name_H-M   'P 1'
#
loop_
_entity.id
_entity.type
_entity.pdbx_description
1 polymer ?
#
loop_
_entity_poly.entity_id
_entity_poly.type
_entity_poly.pdbx_seq_one_letter_code
_entity_poly.pdbx_strand_id
1 'polypeptide(L)'
;QSYAFYHTAIAEVTVPASVKTWGKYAFSGCAKLKTARVACDSIGAFAFTRCTALSNLTISANCKTFGQNMLTYCESLTAITYEGTIAQWNAITKPSNWMSSGKHFYNDYLQKIQCTDGYLEYDPENNVWNEVKNG
;
A
#
# COMPACT_ATOMS: atom_id res chain seq x y z
N GLN A 1 0.53 -6.91 17.21
CA GLN A 1 -0.35 -8.07 17.34
C GLN A 1 -1.13 -8.32 16.06
N SER A 2 -1.37 -9.59 15.76
CA SER A 2 -2.20 -9.98 14.62
C SER A 2 -3.65 -9.53 14.86
N TYR A 3 -4.31 -9.05 13.80
CA TYR A 3 -5.72 -8.67 13.83
C TYR A 3 -6.06 -7.50 14.76
N ALA A 4 -5.10 -6.62 15.09
CA ALA A 4 -5.30 -5.55 16.07
C ALA A 4 -6.55 -4.70 15.80
N PHE A 5 -6.83 -4.33 14.53
CA PHE A 5 -7.99 -3.52 14.14
C PHE A 5 -8.88 -4.24 13.13
N TYR A 6 -8.83 -5.56 13.13
CA TYR A 6 -9.56 -6.42 12.21
C TYR A 6 -11.06 -6.10 12.24
N HIS A 7 -11.65 -5.81 11.08
CA HIS A 7 -13.06 -5.52 10.90
C HIS A 7 -13.62 -4.35 11.75
N THR A 8 -12.78 -3.42 12.16
CA THR A 8 -13.27 -2.23 12.88
C THR A 8 -13.91 -1.23 11.92
N ALA A 9 -14.64 -0.26 12.47
CA ALA A 9 -15.33 0.77 11.69
C ALA A 9 -14.53 2.08 11.59
N ILE A 10 -13.21 2.04 11.79
CA ILE A 10 -12.37 3.25 11.70
C ILE A 10 -12.38 3.81 10.27
N ALA A 11 -12.41 5.14 10.15
CA ALA A 11 -12.45 5.82 8.86
C ALA A 11 -11.07 6.26 8.38
N GLU A 12 -10.16 6.53 9.31
CA GLU A 12 -8.79 6.92 8.98
C GLU A 12 -7.82 6.45 10.04
N VAL A 13 -6.56 6.26 9.64
CA VAL A 13 -5.52 5.80 10.55
C VAL A 13 -4.17 6.37 10.12
N THR A 14 -3.34 6.67 11.11
CA THR A 14 -1.92 6.97 10.92
C THR A 14 -1.12 5.96 11.73
N VAL A 15 -0.22 5.23 11.06
CA VAL A 15 0.68 4.30 11.74
C VAL A 15 2.02 5.03 11.86
N PRO A 16 2.39 5.46 13.08
CA PRO A 16 3.57 6.32 13.27
C PRO A 16 4.88 5.55 13.13
N ALA A 17 5.97 6.32 13.00
CA ALA A 17 7.32 5.76 12.85
C ALA A 17 7.76 4.92 14.06
N SER A 18 7.14 5.14 15.21
CA SER A 18 7.47 4.40 16.44
C SER A 18 6.98 2.94 16.42
N VAL A 19 6.07 2.60 15.52
CA VAL A 19 5.60 1.22 15.40
C VAL A 19 6.69 0.39 14.72
N LYS A 20 7.19 -0.63 15.40
CA LYS A 20 8.30 -1.47 14.91
C LYS A 20 7.86 -2.80 14.34
N THR A 21 6.70 -3.29 14.76
CA THR A 21 6.17 -4.55 14.26
C THR A 21 4.68 -4.45 14.02
N TRP A 22 4.26 -5.06 12.91
CA TRP A 22 2.84 -5.19 12.56
C TRP A 22 2.42 -6.63 12.77
N GLY A 23 1.25 -6.82 13.33
CA GLY A 23 0.62 -8.12 13.26
C GLY A 23 0.06 -8.37 11.87
N LYS A 24 -0.04 -9.62 11.46
CA LYS A 24 -0.75 -9.98 10.23
C LYS A 24 -2.20 -9.52 10.34
N TYR A 25 -2.76 -9.05 9.22
CA TYR A 25 -4.16 -8.63 9.14
C TYR A 25 -4.52 -7.45 10.05
N ALA A 26 -3.55 -6.61 10.45
CA ALA A 26 -3.78 -5.56 11.44
C ALA A 26 -5.02 -4.70 11.12
N PHE A 27 -5.23 -4.29 9.88
CA PHE A 27 -6.37 -3.48 9.44
C PHE A 27 -7.25 -4.21 8.43
N SER A 28 -7.10 -5.53 8.33
CA SER A 28 -7.86 -6.31 7.37
C SER A 28 -9.37 -6.18 7.61
N GLY A 29 -10.12 -6.04 6.54
CA GLY A 29 -11.57 -5.97 6.62
C GLY A 29 -12.12 -4.67 7.18
N CYS A 30 -11.29 -3.63 7.31
CA CYS A 30 -11.76 -2.31 7.75
C CYS A 30 -12.52 -1.63 6.61
N ALA A 31 -13.77 -2.04 6.41
CA ALA A 31 -14.58 -1.62 5.27
C ALA A 31 -14.94 -0.14 5.25
N LYS A 32 -14.74 0.57 6.35
CA LYS A 32 -14.98 2.01 6.46
C LYS A 32 -13.71 2.84 6.34
N LEU A 33 -12.55 2.21 6.32
CA LEU A 33 -11.27 2.90 6.27
C LEU A 33 -11.08 3.52 4.89
N LYS A 34 -11.05 4.84 4.82
CA LYS A 34 -10.88 5.58 3.58
C LYS A 34 -9.47 6.14 3.40
N THR A 35 -8.82 6.49 4.50
CA THR A 35 -7.53 7.17 4.49
C THR A 35 -6.57 6.50 5.46
N ALA A 36 -5.39 6.17 4.99
CA ALA A 36 -4.33 5.60 5.83
C ALA A 36 -3.00 6.27 5.51
N ARG A 37 -2.22 6.55 6.53
CA ARG A 37 -0.85 7.02 6.40
C ARG A 37 0.06 6.10 7.18
N VAL A 38 1.07 5.57 6.51
CA VAL A 38 2.04 4.67 7.11
C VAL A 38 3.40 5.37 7.18
N ALA A 39 3.89 5.63 8.38
CA ALA A 39 5.15 6.31 8.60
C ALA A 39 6.26 5.41 9.15
N CYS A 40 5.94 4.15 9.42
CA CYS A 40 6.89 3.20 10.01
C CYS A 40 7.73 2.47 8.94
N ASP A 41 8.68 1.66 9.40
CA ASP A 41 9.68 1.00 8.54
C ASP A 41 9.09 -0.06 7.61
N SER A 42 7.96 -0.64 7.98
CA SER A 42 7.41 -1.77 7.23
C SER A 42 5.89 -1.75 7.23
N ILE A 43 5.30 -2.42 6.25
CA ILE A 43 3.87 -2.71 6.21
C ILE A 43 3.73 -4.22 6.33
N GLY A 44 2.92 -4.67 7.27
CA GLY A 44 2.77 -6.10 7.56
C GLY A 44 2.01 -6.86 6.49
N ALA A 45 2.15 -8.19 6.51
CA ALA A 45 1.43 -9.07 5.60
C ALA A 45 -0.08 -8.92 5.81
N PHE A 46 -0.83 -8.86 4.71
CA PHE A 46 -2.29 -8.74 4.70
C PHE A 46 -2.83 -7.51 5.44
N ALA A 47 -1.99 -6.48 5.66
CA ALA A 47 -2.29 -5.35 6.54
C ALA A 47 -3.61 -4.65 6.20
N PHE A 48 -3.85 -4.36 4.92
CA PHE A 48 -5.05 -3.64 4.46
C PHE A 48 -5.93 -4.50 3.56
N THR A 49 -5.79 -5.81 3.63
CA THR A 49 -6.60 -6.74 2.83
C THR A 49 -8.08 -6.47 3.08
N ARG A 50 -8.87 -6.35 2.00
CA ARG A 50 -10.32 -6.12 2.04
C ARG A 50 -10.72 -4.76 2.63
N CYS A 51 -9.83 -3.78 2.62
CA CYS A 51 -10.20 -2.41 2.93
C CYS A 51 -10.84 -1.80 1.67
N THR A 52 -12.09 -2.15 1.42
CA THR A 52 -12.76 -1.84 0.14
C THR A 52 -13.05 -0.36 -0.07
N ALA A 53 -13.05 0.45 0.99
CA ALA A 53 -13.25 1.89 0.91
C ALA A 53 -11.94 2.68 0.86
N LEU A 54 -10.78 2.01 1.05
CA LEU A 54 -9.49 2.69 1.10
C LEU A 54 -9.17 3.30 -0.26
N SER A 55 -9.14 4.64 -0.32
CA SER A 55 -8.85 5.38 -1.54
C SER A 55 -7.62 6.28 -1.42
N ASN A 56 -7.20 6.60 -0.19
CA ASN A 56 -6.05 7.46 0.08
C ASN A 56 -5.05 6.72 0.96
N LEU A 57 -3.99 6.20 0.36
CA LEU A 57 -2.90 5.57 1.09
C LEU A 57 -1.64 6.40 0.85
N THR A 58 -1.06 6.91 1.94
CA THR A 58 0.20 7.65 1.91
C THR A 58 1.26 6.83 2.64
N ILE A 59 2.39 6.62 1.98
CA ILE A 59 3.52 5.86 2.54
C ILE A 59 4.70 6.81 2.67
N SER A 60 5.23 6.90 3.89
CA SER A 60 6.41 7.72 4.19
C SER A 60 7.67 7.14 3.54
N ALA A 61 8.64 8.00 3.25
CA ALA A 61 9.95 7.58 2.75
C ALA A 61 10.71 6.69 3.75
N ASN A 62 10.27 6.61 5.00
CA ASN A 62 10.86 5.72 6.00
C ASN A 62 10.59 4.24 5.73
N CYS A 63 9.53 3.93 5.00
CA CYS A 63 9.14 2.54 4.75
C CYS A 63 10.16 1.83 3.87
N LYS A 64 10.62 0.67 4.31
CA LYS A 64 11.66 -0.11 3.63
C LYS A 64 11.18 -1.49 3.15
N THR A 65 10.07 -1.98 3.69
CA THR A 65 9.63 -3.34 3.41
C THR A 65 8.11 -3.43 3.32
N PHE A 66 7.61 -4.10 2.29
CA PHE A 66 6.18 -4.40 2.13
C PHE A 66 5.90 -5.86 2.46
N GLY A 67 4.74 -6.11 3.04
CA GLY A 67 4.28 -7.47 3.30
C GLY A 67 3.51 -8.06 2.12
N GLN A 68 3.43 -9.38 2.08
CA GLN A 68 2.67 -10.07 1.05
C GLN A 68 1.18 -9.72 1.17
N ASN A 69 0.50 -9.60 0.04
CA ASN A 69 -0.96 -9.39 -0.03
C ASN A 69 -1.46 -8.23 0.82
N MET A 70 -0.63 -7.20 1.02
CA MET A 70 -0.99 -6.11 1.92
C MET A 70 -2.16 -5.27 1.42
N LEU A 71 -2.46 -5.31 0.12
CA LEU A 71 -3.51 -4.51 -0.52
C LEU A 71 -4.55 -5.35 -1.27
N THR A 72 -4.62 -6.65 -0.98
CA THR A 72 -5.57 -7.54 -1.67
C THR A 72 -7.01 -7.08 -1.44
N TYR A 73 -7.80 -6.98 -2.50
CA TYR A 73 -9.20 -6.52 -2.48
C TYR A 73 -9.38 -5.07 -2.03
N CYS A 74 -8.36 -4.22 -2.13
CA CYS A 74 -8.52 -2.77 -1.94
C CYS A 74 -9.06 -2.15 -3.23
N GLU A 75 -10.33 -2.38 -3.52
CA GLU A 75 -10.94 -2.09 -4.82
C GLU A 75 -11.05 -0.61 -5.15
N SER A 76 -11.00 0.25 -4.15
CA SER A 76 -11.07 1.71 -4.33
C SER A 76 -9.70 2.37 -4.44
N LEU A 77 -8.61 1.61 -4.24
CA LEU A 77 -7.27 2.17 -4.23
C LEU A 77 -6.68 2.14 -5.65
N THR A 78 -6.69 3.30 -6.31
CA THR A 78 -6.15 3.43 -7.67
C THR A 78 -4.78 4.10 -7.70
N ALA A 79 -4.40 4.78 -6.63
CA ALA A 79 -3.12 5.46 -6.54
C ALA A 79 -2.60 5.44 -5.10
N ILE A 80 -1.27 5.38 -4.97
CA ILE A 80 -0.58 5.53 -3.69
C ILE A 80 0.22 6.82 -3.76
N THR A 81 0.23 7.59 -2.66
CA THR A 81 1.12 8.72 -2.49
C THR A 81 2.34 8.27 -1.70
N TYR A 82 3.51 8.35 -2.30
CA TYR A 82 4.77 8.01 -1.64
C TYR A 82 5.56 9.30 -1.41
N GLU A 83 6.02 9.50 -0.18
CA GLU A 83 6.70 10.73 0.23
C GLU A 83 8.21 10.73 -0.05
N GLY A 84 8.68 9.84 -0.89
CA GLY A 84 10.05 9.76 -1.36
C GLY A 84 10.15 9.86 -2.87
N THR A 85 11.37 9.70 -3.37
CA THR A 85 11.63 9.71 -4.82
C THR A 85 11.29 8.36 -5.45
N ILE A 86 11.25 8.34 -6.78
CA ILE A 86 11.07 7.09 -7.53
C ILE A 86 12.19 6.09 -7.18
N ALA A 87 13.44 6.57 -7.07
CA ALA A 87 14.55 5.70 -6.69
C ALA A 87 14.36 5.08 -5.30
N GLN A 88 13.85 5.86 -4.34
CA GLN A 88 13.57 5.36 -2.99
C GLN A 88 12.43 4.35 -3.01
N TRP A 89 11.38 4.58 -3.80
CA TRP A 89 10.32 3.60 -3.99
C TRP A 89 10.86 2.28 -4.52
N ASN A 90 11.70 2.35 -5.55
CA ASN A 90 12.28 1.15 -6.16
C ASN A 90 13.19 0.39 -5.21
N ALA A 91 13.76 1.08 -4.20
CA ALA A 91 14.62 0.45 -3.19
C ALA A 91 13.83 -0.29 -2.09
N ILE A 92 12.51 -0.10 -2.01
CA ILE A 92 11.68 -0.81 -1.03
C ILE A 92 11.68 -2.30 -1.37
N THR A 93 11.89 -3.14 -0.37
CA THR A 93 11.78 -4.59 -0.53
C THR A 93 10.32 -4.98 -0.63
N LYS A 94 9.92 -5.54 -1.78
CA LYS A 94 8.53 -5.88 -2.06
C LYS A 94 8.43 -7.34 -2.51
N PRO A 95 7.55 -8.14 -1.90
CA PRO A 95 7.26 -9.47 -2.46
C PRO A 95 6.46 -9.31 -3.76
N SER A 96 6.52 -10.30 -4.64
CA SER A 96 5.85 -10.24 -5.94
C SER A 96 4.33 -10.05 -5.83
N ASN A 97 3.74 -10.42 -4.72
CA ASN A 97 2.29 -10.37 -4.50
C ASN A 97 1.84 -9.22 -3.59
N TRP A 98 2.66 -8.19 -3.41
CA TRP A 98 2.32 -7.10 -2.50
C TRP A 98 1.04 -6.34 -2.93
N MET A 99 0.76 -6.28 -4.23
CA MET A 99 -0.39 -5.56 -4.78
C MET A 99 -1.41 -6.49 -5.45
N SER A 100 -1.38 -7.79 -5.14
CA SER A 100 -2.30 -8.75 -5.72
C SER A 100 -3.75 -8.33 -5.52
N SER A 101 -4.56 -8.43 -6.56
CA SER A 101 -5.97 -8.06 -6.49
C SER A 101 -6.83 -9.06 -5.72
N GLY A 102 -6.32 -10.26 -5.52
CA GLY A 102 -7.07 -11.35 -4.92
C GLY A 102 -7.72 -12.30 -5.92
N LYS A 103 -7.84 -11.90 -7.17
CA LYS A 103 -8.35 -12.77 -8.23
C LYS A 103 -7.22 -13.53 -8.91
N HIS A 104 -6.11 -12.88 -9.07
CA HIS A 104 -4.88 -13.42 -9.63
C HIS A 104 -3.71 -12.62 -9.06
N PHE A 105 -2.49 -13.00 -9.43
CA PHE A 105 -1.28 -12.35 -8.92
C PHE A 105 -1.02 -11.00 -9.55
N TYR A 106 -1.96 -10.49 -10.35
CA TYR A 106 -1.86 -9.21 -11.00
C TYR A 106 -2.63 -8.16 -10.23
N ASN A 107 -2.32 -6.92 -10.51
CA ASN A 107 -3.03 -5.77 -9.99
C ASN A 107 -4.19 -5.41 -10.92
N ASP A 108 -5.41 -5.38 -10.38
CA ASP A 108 -6.60 -4.96 -11.12
C ASP A 108 -6.99 -3.51 -10.84
N TYR A 109 -6.48 -2.90 -9.78
CA TYR A 109 -7.00 -1.61 -9.30
C TYR A 109 -5.93 -0.52 -9.23
N LEU A 110 -4.77 -0.80 -8.67
CA LEU A 110 -3.73 0.19 -8.42
C LEU A 110 -3.04 0.55 -9.73
N GLN A 111 -3.07 1.82 -10.11
CA GLN A 111 -2.60 2.28 -11.41
C GLN A 111 -1.44 3.27 -11.33
N LYS A 112 -1.24 3.92 -10.18
CA LYS A 112 -0.28 5.02 -10.08
C LYS A 112 0.38 5.07 -8.71
N ILE A 113 1.68 5.36 -8.70
CA ILE A 113 2.42 5.67 -7.48
C ILE A 113 2.96 7.09 -7.66
N GLN A 114 2.44 8.04 -6.88
CA GLN A 114 2.90 9.43 -6.94
C GLN A 114 4.08 9.62 -6.01
N CYS A 115 5.23 9.96 -6.56
CA CYS A 115 6.46 10.21 -5.81
C CYS A 115 6.78 11.71 -5.83
N THR A 116 7.88 12.12 -5.17
CA THR A 116 8.23 13.54 -5.08
C THR A 116 8.87 14.07 -6.36
N ASP A 117 9.49 13.23 -7.17
CA ASP A 117 10.20 13.61 -8.40
C ASP A 117 9.52 13.09 -9.67
N GLY A 118 8.29 12.60 -9.55
CA GLY A 118 7.55 12.05 -10.67
C GLY A 118 6.57 11.00 -10.21
N TYR A 119 6.21 10.10 -11.08
CA TYR A 119 5.28 9.02 -10.71
C TYR A 119 5.60 7.75 -11.49
N LEU A 120 5.05 6.65 -11.01
CA LEU A 120 5.06 5.36 -11.70
C LEU A 120 3.64 5.08 -12.16
N GLU A 121 3.51 4.62 -13.40
CA GLU A 121 2.23 4.27 -14.00
C GLU A 121 2.23 2.80 -14.38
N TYR A 122 1.20 2.08 -13.98
CA TYR A 122 1.11 0.66 -14.23
C TYR A 122 0.66 0.37 -15.66
N ASP A 123 1.38 -0.49 -16.33
CA ASP A 123 1.03 -1.01 -17.65
C ASP A 123 0.51 -2.44 -17.47
N PRO A 124 -0.82 -2.62 -17.52
CA PRO A 124 -1.40 -3.96 -17.29
C PRO A 124 -1.13 -4.95 -18.43
N GLU A 125 -0.84 -4.46 -19.64
CA GLU A 125 -0.55 -5.34 -20.77
C GLU A 125 0.79 -6.04 -20.60
N ASN A 126 1.77 -5.33 -20.05
CA ASN A 126 3.12 -5.84 -19.87
C ASN A 126 3.45 -6.16 -18.41
N ASN A 127 2.53 -5.88 -17.49
CA ASN A 127 2.69 -6.09 -16.04
C ASN A 127 3.97 -5.43 -15.50
N VAL A 128 4.17 -4.17 -15.86
CA VAL A 128 5.32 -3.37 -15.42
C VAL A 128 4.88 -1.99 -14.98
N TRP A 129 5.74 -1.35 -14.19
CA TRP A 129 5.56 0.02 -13.75
C TRP A 129 6.52 0.92 -14.54
N ASN A 130 5.97 1.85 -15.30
CA ASN A 130 6.77 2.79 -16.09
C ASN A 130 7.02 4.07 -15.28
N GLU A 131 8.26 4.56 -15.33
CA GLU A 131 8.64 5.77 -14.62
C GLU A 131 8.43 7.00 -15.49
N VAL A 132 7.78 8.03 -14.90
CA VAL A 132 7.62 9.34 -15.51
C VAL A 132 8.18 10.37 -14.55
N LYS A 133 9.34 10.91 -14.86
CA LYS A 133 10.02 11.87 -13.99
C LYS A 133 9.66 13.30 -14.37
N ASN A 134 9.59 14.16 -13.37
CA ASN A 134 9.40 15.58 -13.58
C ASN A 134 10.64 16.14 -14.28
N GLY A 135 10.42 16.99 -15.25
CA GLY A 135 11.42 17.49 -16.19
C GLY A 135 12.63 18.20 -15.71
#